data_a3dcc24b1c7624f9cdacaf15593fac62
#
_entry.id   a3dcc24b1c7624f9cdacaf15593fac62
#
_cell.length_a   1.000
_cell.length_b   1.000
_cell.length_c   1.000
_cell.angle_alpha   90.00
_cell.angle_beta   90.00
_cell.angle_gamma   90.00
#
_symmetry.space_group_name_H-M   'P 1'
#
loop_
_entity.id
_entity.type
_entity.pdbx_description
1 polymer ?
#
loop_
_entity_poly.entity_id
_entity_poly.type
_entity_poly.pdbx_seq_one_letter_code
_entity_poly.pdbx_strand_id
1 'polypeptide(L)'
;VSGIDIAALRRMVTTIEGNDPQGSFANQGQTDFGRTRSFTLGLAGADAAFPHGLAGDALHEVFAENPGAHMAATGFALAFAARAAERAIEPRRPIIWIEEESAASEYGGLYPPGLHAFGIDPSRLLIVRCPTAQDVLKAANDALEAGTGGKASHLVSGVVASVTGQPKCLDLTASRRLLLATETAQLPVILLRSHRTAVQSAAVSRWRVAPAPSRSSGANAPGKPVFSAVLERNRHGTCGQWIMEWNNETQEFGANERDGRTSVSRPLVSVSADRPASQQRSA
;
A
#
# COMPACT_ATOMS: atom_id res chain seq x y z
N VAL A 1 -18.22 47.31 21.32
CA VAL A 1 -18.08 46.25 20.32
C VAL A 1 -16.60 46.21 20.01
N SER A 2 -15.86 45.25 20.59
CA SER A 2 -14.42 45.08 20.43
C SER A 2 -14.15 44.59 19.01
N GLY A 3 -13.43 45.41 18.22
CA GLY A 3 -13.05 45.06 16.88
C GLY A 3 -12.07 43.87 16.89
N ILE A 4 -12.38 42.86 16.09
CA ILE A 4 -11.50 41.71 15.88
C ILE A 4 -10.25 42.22 15.20
N ASP A 5 -9.08 42.10 15.85
CA ASP A 5 -7.81 42.46 15.25
C ASP A 5 -7.44 41.45 14.15
N ILE A 6 -7.73 41.85 12.90
CA ILE A 6 -7.46 41.05 11.69
C ILE A 6 -5.95 40.76 11.54
N ALA A 7 -5.07 41.61 12.09
CA ALA A 7 -3.63 41.38 12.06
C ALA A 7 -3.22 40.27 13.04
N ALA A 8 -3.91 40.14 14.19
CA ALA A 8 -3.71 39.03 15.12
C ALA A 8 -4.21 37.71 14.54
N LEU A 9 -5.38 37.73 13.87
CA LEU A 9 -5.91 36.57 13.17
C LEU A 9 -5.00 36.09 12.01
N ARG A 10 -4.46 37.01 11.21
CA ARG A 10 -3.50 36.67 10.17
C ARG A 10 -2.21 36.08 10.74
N ARG A 11 -1.70 36.61 11.84
CA ARG A 11 -0.53 36.04 12.51
C ARG A 11 -0.80 34.63 13.04
N MET A 12 -1.98 34.37 13.63
CA MET A 12 -2.36 33.02 14.03
C MET A 12 -2.44 32.04 12.85
N VAL A 13 -3.04 32.46 11.75
CA VAL A 13 -3.14 31.61 10.54
C VAL A 13 -1.74 31.33 10.00
N THR A 14 -0.87 32.33 9.91
CA THR A 14 0.53 32.16 9.45
C THR A 14 1.34 31.22 10.35
N THR A 15 1.12 31.29 11.65
CA THR A 15 1.74 30.38 12.62
C THR A 15 1.23 28.94 12.47
N ILE A 16 -0.07 28.77 12.19
CA ILE A 16 -0.68 27.45 11.95
C ILE A 16 -0.25 26.85 10.61
N GLU A 17 -0.02 27.70 9.60
CA GLU A 17 0.42 27.27 8.27
C GLU A 17 1.94 27.09 8.14
N GLY A 18 2.71 27.39 9.20
CA GLY A 18 4.17 27.20 9.24
C GLY A 18 4.94 28.16 8.33
N ASN A 19 4.35 29.29 7.94
CA ASN A 19 4.92 30.27 7.03
C ASN A 19 5.24 31.57 7.78
N ASP A 20 6.21 31.54 8.71
CA ASP A 20 6.72 32.73 9.36
C ASP A 20 7.94 33.28 8.60
N PRO A 21 7.83 34.49 7.98
CA PRO A 21 8.93 35.09 7.21
C PRO A 21 10.12 35.55 8.08
N GLN A 22 10.05 35.50 9.37
CA GLN A 22 11.09 35.97 10.29
C GLN A 22 11.75 34.92 11.16
N GLY A 23 11.81 33.67 10.74
CA GLY A 23 12.83 32.68 11.12
C GLY A 23 13.37 32.63 12.55
N SER A 24 12.67 33.13 13.58
CA SER A 24 13.23 33.21 14.94
C SER A 24 12.61 32.22 15.94
N PHE A 25 11.60 31.48 15.56
CA PHE A 25 11.05 30.39 16.36
C PHE A 25 11.12 29.01 15.66
N ALA A 26 11.85 28.97 14.54
CA ALA A 26 12.19 27.71 13.90
C ALA A 26 13.18 26.97 14.78
N ASN A 27 12.82 25.84 15.30
CA ASN A 27 13.69 24.77 15.76
C ASN A 27 13.67 24.35 17.23
N GLN A 28 12.61 24.66 18.00
CA GLN A 28 12.47 23.94 19.28
C GLN A 28 11.12 23.23 19.48
N GLY A 29 10.27 23.18 18.46
CA GLY A 29 8.96 22.52 18.51
C GLY A 29 8.63 21.58 17.36
N GLN A 30 9.53 21.40 16.40
CA GLN A 30 9.48 20.22 15.53
C GLN A 30 9.97 19.04 16.36
N THR A 31 9.06 18.57 17.18
CA THR A 31 9.22 17.35 17.94
C THR A 31 9.67 16.27 16.98
N ASP A 32 10.71 15.57 17.37
CA ASP A 32 11.27 14.34 16.81
C ASP A 32 10.23 13.24 16.51
N PHE A 33 8.94 13.51 16.74
CA PHE A 33 7.80 12.63 16.53
C PHE A 33 7.58 12.26 15.06
N GLY A 34 7.90 13.11 14.10
CA GLY A 34 7.73 12.81 12.68
C GLY A 34 8.85 11.94 12.08
N ARG A 35 10.03 11.92 12.68
CA ARG A 35 11.20 11.17 12.19
C ARG A 35 11.24 9.72 12.64
N THR A 36 10.65 9.40 13.79
CA THR A 36 10.74 8.07 14.41
C THR A 36 9.80 7.04 13.77
N ARG A 37 8.90 7.46 12.90
CA ARG A 37 7.85 6.60 12.32
C ARG A 37 7.78 6.61 10.80
N SER A 38 8.73 7.24 10.14
CA SER A 38 8.85 7.12 8.69
C SER A 38 9.66 5.87 8.32
N PHE A 39 9.35 5.29 7.19
CA PHE A 39 10.06 4.15 6.63
C PHE A 39 10.43 4.39 5.17
N THR A 40 11.34 3.58 4.66
CA THR A 40 11.78 3.59 3.27
C THR A 40 11.35 2.32 2.59
N LEU A 41 11.17 2.36 1.27
CA LEU A 41 10.89 1.15 0.48
C LEU A 41 12.15 0.30 0.28
N GLY A 42 13.33 0.92 0.32
CA GLY A 42 14.63 0.29 0.04
C GLY A 42 15.17 0.58 -1.36
N LEU A 43 14.34 1.09 -2.27
CA LEU A 43 14.75 1.53 -3.59
C LEU A 43 15.04 3.03 -3.59
N ALA A 44 16.32 3.40 -3.66
CA ALA A 44 16.76 4.80 -3.56
C ALA A 44 16.03 5.75 -4.51
N GLY A 45 15.74 5.32 -5.76
CA GLY A 45 15.00 6.13 -6.72
C GLY A 45 13.55 6.38 -6.34
N ALA A 46 12.90 5.43 -5.65
CA ALA A 46 11.54 5.61 -5.13
C ALA A 46 11.55 6.38 -3.81
N ASP A 47 12.51 6.09 -2.95
CA ASP A 47 12.65 6.76 -1.65
C ASP A 47 12.97 8.24 -1.81
N ALA A 48 13.66 8.64 -2.88
CA ALA A 48 13.89 10.05 -3.21
C ALA A 48 12.59 10.85 -3.47
N ALA A 49 11.48 10.18 -3.80
CA ALA A 49 10.17 10.82 -3.91
C ALA A 49 9.58 11.24 -2.55
N PHE A 50 10.17 10.76 -1.45
CA PHE A 50 9.70 11.01 -0.09
C PHE A 50 10.84 11.64 0.75
N PRO A 51 10.99 12.97 0.74
CA PRO A 51 12.11 13.65 1.41
C PRO A 51 12.26 13.32 2.90
N HIS A 52 11.16 12.94 3.55
CA HIS A 52 11.12 12.58 4.97
C HIS A 52 10.79 11.09 5.21
N GLY A 53 10.87 10.25 4.17
CA GLY A 53 10.37 8.88 4.19
C GLY A 53 8.85 8.79 4.05
N LEU A 54 8.34 7.57 3.92
CA LEU A 54 6.90 7.31 3.94
C LEU A 54 6.39 7.38 5.38
N ALA A 55 5.25 8.04 5.57
CA ALA A 55 4.65 8.20 6.89
C ALA A 55 4.13 6.85 7.43
N GLY A 56 4.61 6.45 8.60
CA GLY A 56 4.20 5.19 9.26
C GLY A 56 2.91 5.33 10.09
N ASP A 57 2.31 6.51 10.13
CA ASP A 57 1.09 6.86 10.84
C ASP A 57 0.03 7.43 9.89
N ALA A 58 -0.02 6.90 8.68
CA ALA A 58 -0.83 7.45 7.60
C ALA A 58 -1.61 6.38 6.81
N LEU A 59 -2.59 6.86 6.05
CA LEU A 59 -3.33 6.08 5.09
C LEU A 59 -2.62 6.09 3.73
N HIS A 60 -2.26 4.92 3.25
CA HIS A 60 -1.71 4.67 1.91
C HIS A 60 -2.73 3.89 1.09
N GLU A 61 -2.88 4.22 -0.18
CA GLU A 61 -3.80 3.51 -1.08
C GLU A 61 -3.01 2.79 -2.18
N VAL A 62 -3.29 1.52 -2.34
CA VAL A 62 -2.72 0.64 -3.38
C VAL A 62 -3.87 0.09 -4.21
N PHE A 63 -3.79 0.19 -5.51
CA PHE A 63 -4.81 -0.37 -6.39
C PHE A 63 -4.20 -1.04 -7.61
N ALA A 64 -4.87 -2.07 -8.08
CA ALA A 64 -4.50 -2.76 -9.29
C ALA A 64 -4.71 -1.86 -10.52
N GLU A 65 -3.79 -1.88 -11.46
CA GLU A 65 -3.92 -1.15 -12.72
C GLU A 65 -5.17 -1.59 -13.51
N ASN A 66 -5.45 -2.88 -13.46
CA ASN A 66 -6.61 -3.53 -14.06
C ASN A 66 -6.98 -4.78 -13.23
N PRO A 67 -8.13 -5.42 -13.45
CA PRO A 67 -8.54 -6.58 -12.66
C PRO A 67 -7.52 -7.74 -12.67
N GLY A 68 -6.83 -7.97 -13.78
CA GLY A 68 -5.79 -9.00 -13.89
C GLY A 68 -4.52 -8.71 -13.08
N ALA A 69 -4.34 -7.46 -12.62
CA ALA A 69 -3.21 -7.04 -11.80
C ALA A 69 -3.51 -7.13 -10.28
N HIS A 70 -4.68 -7.62 -9.87
CA HIS A 70 -5.08 -7.63 -8.46
C HIS A 70 -4.07 -8.38 -7.57
N MET A 71 -3.60 -9.55 -8.00
CA MET A 71 -2.62 -10.32 -7.24
C MET A 71 -1.27 -9.61 -7.12
N ALA A 72 -0.86 -8.84 -8.13
CA ALA A 72 0.33 -8.02 -8.05
C ALA A 72 0.15 -6.87 -7.03
N ALA A 73 -1.02 -6.21 -7.04
CA ALA A 73 -1.34 -5.18 -6.05
C ALA A 73 -1.41 -5.76 -4.62
N THR A 74 -1.94 -6.98 -4.46
CA THR A 74 -1.95 -7.72 -3.18
C THR A 74 -0.52 -8.00 -2.72
N GLY A 75 0.35 -8.52 -3.58
CA GLY A 75 1.75 -8.75 -3.27
C GLY A 75 2.49 -7.47 -2.91
N PHE A 76 2.26 -6.39 -3.66
CA PHE A 76 2.84 -5.08 -3.35
C PHE A 76 2.36 -4.54 -1.99
N ALA A 77 1.06 -4.67 -1.68
CA ALA A 77 0.52 -4.25 -0.39
C ALA A 77 1.09 -5.06 0.78
N LEU A 78 1.32 -6.37 0.60
CA LEU A 78 2.01 -7.22 1.58
C LEU A 78 3.45 -6.77 1.79
N ALA A 79 4.21 -6.56 0.71
CA ALA A 79 5.59 -6.08 0.78
C ALA A 79 5.68 -4.70 1.44
N PHE A 80 4.76 -3.80 1.09
CA PHE A 80 4.66 -2.47 1.70
C PHE A 80 4.36 -2.56 3.20
N ALA A 81 3.41 -3.41 3.60
CA ALA A 81 3.07 -3.63 5.01
C ALA A 81 4.25 -4.24 5.79
N ALA A 82 4.98 -5.19 5.20
CA ALA A 82 6.19 -5.76 5.78
C ALA A 82 7.25 -4.69 6.04
N ARG A 83 7.50 -3.80 5.06
CA ARG A 83 8.45 -2.66 5.23
C ARG A 83 8.03 -1.72 6.34
N ALA A 84 6.74 -1.38 6.41
CA ALA A 84 6.22 -0.53 7.48
C ALA A 84 6.34 -1.20 8.85
N ALA A 85 6.13 -2.51 8.92
CA ALA A 85 6.22 -3.30 10.16
C ALA A 85 7.66 -3.41 10.70
N GLU A 86 8.67 -3.47 9.83
CA GLU A 86 10.09 -3.50 10.24
C GLU A 86 10.51 -2.25 11.05
N ARG A 87 9.82 -1.14 10.83
CA ARG A 87 10.08 0.13 11.56
C ARG A 87 9.16 0.34 12.77
N ALA A 88 8.27 -0.62 13.04
CA ALA A 88 7.49 -0.59 14.27
C ALA A 88 8.42 -0.71 15.50
N ILE A 89 8.05 -0.08 16.62
CA ILE A 89 8.81 -0.11 17.88
C ILE A 89 9.11 -1.55 18.32
N GLU A 90 8.21 -2.47 17.96
CA GLU A 90 8.40 -3.91 18.11
C GLU A 90 8.11 -4.62 16.78
N PRO A 91 9.13 -4.97 16.00
CA PRO A 91 8.97 -5.55 14.66
C PRO A 91 8.22 -6.89 14.65
N ARG A 92 8.09 -7.55 15.79
CA ARG A 92 7.43 -8.87 15.93
C ARG A 92 5.91 -8.82 16.04
N ARG A 93 5.29 -7.65 16.03
CA ARG A 93 3.84 -7.53 16.14
C ARG A 93 3.14 -7.99 14.88
N PRO A 94 1.91 -8.51 15.01
CA PRO A 94 1.16 -8.96 13.84
C PRO A 94 0.72 -7.79 12.96
N ILE A 95 0.59 -8.06 11.68
CA ILE A 95 -0.14 -7.25 10.71
C ILE A 95 -1.57 -7.77 10.67
N ILE A 96 -2.56 -6.88 10.69
CA ILE A 96 -3.95 -7.28 10.47
C ILE A 96 -4.27 -7.12 8.97
N TRP A 97 -4.71 -8.23 8.36
CA TRP A 97 -5.23 -8.25 6.99
C TRP A 97 -6.75 -8.40 7.06
N ILE A 98 -7.46 -7.37 6.63
CA ILE A 98 -8.92 -7.35 6.63
C ILE A 98 -9.39 -7.39 5.19
N GLU A 99 -10.21 -8.37 4.83
CA GLU A 99 -10.66 -8.59 3.45
C GLU A 99 -12.16 -8.88 3.38
N GLU A 100 -12.79 -8.54 2.25
CA GLU A 100 -14.14 -8.98 1.95
C GLU A 100 -14.14 -10.47 1.62
N GLU A 101 -15.17 -11.20 2.06
CA GLU A 101 -15.37 -12.63 1.72
C GLU A 101 -15.49 -12.83 0.20
N SER A 102 -16.10 -11.89 -0.50
CA SER A 102 -16.18 -11.88 -1.96
C SER A 102 -14.82 -11.81 -2.63
N ALA A 103 -13.88 -11.04 -2.08
CA ALA A 103 -12.51 -10.95 -2.59
C ALA A 103 -11.78 -12.28 -2.46
N ALA A 104 -11.89 -12.92 -1.30
CA ALA A 104 -11.29 -14.22 -1.07
C ALA A 104 -11.87 -15.31 -1.99
N SER A 105 -13.15 -15.20 -2.35
CA SER A 105 -13.82 -16.13 -3.28
C SER A 105 -13.44 -15.88 -4.73
N GLU A 106 -13.24 -14.61 -5.13
CA GLU A 106 -12.96 -14.23 -6.52
C GLU A 106 -11.47 -14.37 -6.87
N TYR A 107 -10.58 -13.93 -5.97
CA TYR A 107 -9.13 -13.84 -6.23
C TYR A 107 -8.32 -14.91 -5.47
N GLY A 108 -8.96 -15.66 -4.58
CA GLY A 108 -8.30 -16.58 -3.65
C GLY A 108 -7.82 -15.88 -2.38
N GLY A 109 -7.78 -16.63 -1.29
CA GLY A 109 -7.24 -16.15 -0.02
C GLY A 109 -5.70 -16.11 0.00
N LEU A 110 -5.13 -15.42 0.97
CA LEU A 110 -3.70 -15.40 1.18
C LEU A 110 -3.19 -16.82 1.47
N TYR A 111 -2.19 -17.26 0.70
CA TYR A 111 -1.61 -18.59 0.79
C TYR A 111 -0.38 -18.59 1.71
N PRO A 112 -0.38 -19.30 2.85
CA PRO A 112 0.69 -19.23 3.85
C PRO A 112 2.10 -19.49 3.30
N PRO A 113 2.35 -20.50 2.43
CA PRO A 113 3.67 -20.65 1.83
C PRO A 113 4.09 -19.48 0.95
N GLY A 114 3.13 -18.79 0.29
CA GLY A 114 3.39 -17.56 -0.46
C GLY A 114 3.82 -16.41 0.44
N LEU A 115 3.31 -16.33 1.68
CA LEU A 115 3.73 -15.33 2.65
C LEU A 115 5.20 -15.51 3.04
N HIS A 116 5.67 -16.75 3.20
CA HIS A 116 7.09 -17.04 3.41
C HIS A 116 7.96 -16.58 2.24
N ALA A 117 7.47 -16.71 1.01
CA ALA A 117 8.18 -16.19 -0.16
C ALA A 117 8.29 -14.65 -0.16
N PHE A 118 7.43 -13.97 0.59
CA PHE A 118 7.52 -12.52 0.87
C PHE A 118 8.35 -12.20 2.12
N GLY A 119 8.89 -13.20 2.82
CA GLY A 119 9.59 -13.01 4.08
C GLY A 119 8.65 -12.70 5.26
N ILE A 120 7.35 -12.94 5.10
CA ILE A 120 6.35 -12.70 6.14
C ILE A 120 6.08 -14.03 6.85
N ASP A 121 6.29 -14.05 8.16
CA ASP A 121 5.89 -15.19 9.00
C ASP A 121 4.34 -15.23 9.09
N PRO A 122 3.70 -16.31 8.61
CA PRO A 122 2.24 -16.44 8.68
C PRO A 122 1.66 -16.32 10.10
N SER A 123 2.41 -16.67 11.13
CA SER A 123 1.99 -16.52 12.53
C SER A 123 1.85 -15.06 12.96
N ARG A 124 2.42 -14.14 12.18
CA ARG A 124 2.34 -12.69 12.39
C ARG A 124 1.28 -12.02 11.53
N LEU A 125 0.46 -12.77 10.84
CA LEU A 125 -0.63 -12.25 10.04
C LEU A 125 -1.97 -12.69 10.61
N LEU A 126 -2.76 -11.73 11.10
CA LEU A 126 -4.13 -11.95 11.53
C LEU A 126 -5.07 -11.63 10.37
N ILE A 127 -5.77 -12.64 9.86
CA ILE A 127 -6.73 -12.45 8.76
C ILE A 127 -8.13 -12.30 9.34
N VAL A 128 -8.80 -11.20 9.00
CA VAL A 128 -10.19 -10.91 9.35
C VAL A 128 -11.02 -10.87 8.07
N ARG A 129 -12.03 -11.73 7.96
CA ARG A 129 -12.95 -11.75 6.83
C ARG A 129 -14.25 -11.06 7.18
N CYS A 130 -14.68 -10.19 6.31
CA CYS A 130 -15.86 -9.36 6.49
C CYS A 130 -16.87 -9.58 5.36
N PRO A 131 -18.18 -9.61 5.65
CA PRO A 131 -19.20 -9.81 4.63
C PRO A 131 -19.27 -8.67 3.60
N THR A 132 -18.98 -7.44 4.03
CA THR A 132 -19.14 -6.24 3.18
C THR A 132 -17.96 -5.28 3.31
N ALA A 133 -17.78 -4.42 2.30
CA ALA A 133 -16.81 -3.33 2.33
C ALA A 133 -17.00 -2.39 3.55
N GLN A 134 -18.24 -2.18 3.98
CA GLN A 134 -18.54 -1.37 5.16
C GLN A 134 -18.00 -2.02 6.43
N ASP A 135 -18.11 -3.33 6.56
CA ASP A 135 -17.58 -4.09 7.69
C ASP A 135 -16.04 -4.11 7.65
N VAL A 136 -15.41 -4.15 6.47
CA VAL A 136 -13.95 -3.99 6.32
C VAL A 136 -13.50 -2.64 6.88
N LEU A 137 -14.16 -1.55 6.49
CA LEU A 137 -13.81 -0.21 6.99
C LEU A 137 -14.05 -0.07 8.50
N LYS A 138 -15.12 -0.68 9.02
CA LYS A 138 -15.40 -0.71 10.45
C LYS A 138 -14.33 -1.50 11.20
N ALA A 139 -14.02 -2.71 10.76
CA ALA A 139 -12.99 -3.55 11.38
C ALA A 139 -11.61 -2.87 11.34
N ALA A 140 -11.29 -2.12 10.28
CA ALA A 140 -10.06 -1.35 10.22
C ALA A 140 -10.01 -0.23 11.26
N ASN A 141 -11.11 0.50 11.47
CA ASN A 141 -11.21 1.50 12.53
C ASN A 141 -11.12 0.85 13.92
N ASP A 142 -11.86 -0.23 14.17
CA ASP A 142 -11.83 -0.97 15.44
C ASP A 142 -10.42 -1.47 15.78
N ALA A 143 -9.68 -1.95 14.77
CA ALA A 143 -8.28 -2.37 14.93
C ALA A 143 -7.35 -1.21 15.31
N LEU A 144 -7.58 -0.02 14.76
CA LEU A 144 -6.83 1.20 15.10
C LEU A 144 -7.19 1.71 16.50
N GLU A 145 -8.47 1.69 16.86
CA GLU A 145 -8.95 2.10 18.18
C GLU A 145 -8.44 1.17 19.29
N ALA A 146 -8.41 -0.14 19.06
CA ALA A 146 -7.82 -1.09 19.99
C ALA A 146 -6.33 -0.78 20.27
N GLY A 147 -5.64 -0.17 19.30
CA GLY A 147 -4.28 0.33 19.45
C GLY A 147 -4.15 1.60 20.29
N THR A 148 -5.23 2.37 20.55
CA THR A 148 -5.17 3.69 21.21
C THR A 148 -5.42 3.65 22.73
N GLY A 149 -5.93 2.57 23.28
CA GLY A 149 -6.30 2.41 24.69
C GLY A 149 -5.12 2.17 25.64
N GLY A 150 -4.32 3.16 25.95
CA GLY A 150 -3.24 3.04 26.94
C GLY A 150 -2.12 2.09 26.54
N LYS A 151 -1.76 1.10 27.38
CA LYS A 151 -0.69 0.14 27.08
C LYS A 151 -0.94 -0.79 25.88
N ALA A 152 -2.16 -0.79 25.32
CA ALA A 152 -2.54 -1.59 24.16
C ALA A 152 -2.19 -0.93 22.82
N SER A 153 -1.72 0.33 22.80
CA SER A 153 -1.38 1.09 21.58
C SER A 153 -0.32 0.44 20.69
N HIS A 154 0.09 -0.75 21.05
CA HIS A 154 1.21 -1.43 20.41
C HIS A 154 0.95 -2.91 20.10
N LEU A 155 -0.29 -3.32 19.94
CA LEU A 155 -0.62 -4.74 19.68
C LEU A 155 -0.33 -5.18 18.24
N VAL A 156 -0.36 -4.25 17.28
CA VAL A 156 -0.18 -4.52 15.85
C VAL A 156 0.83 -3.58 15.23
N SER A 157 1.43 -4.00 14.11
CA SER A 157 2.42 -3.21 13.36
C SER A 157 1.83 -2.45 12.18
N GLY A 158 0.62 -2.77 11.77
CA GLY A 158 -0.09 -2.12 10.66
C GLY A 158 -1.37 -2.87 10.27
N VAL A 159 -2.18 -2.22 9.46
CA VAL A 159 -3.45 -2.76 8.96
C VAL A 159 -3.46 -2.71 7.45
N VAL A 160 -3.83 -3.80 6.80
CA VAL A 160 -4.19 -3.84 5.39
C VAL A 160 -5.70 -4.04 5.29
N ALA A 161 -6.40 -3.12 4.66
CA ALA A 161 -7.84 -3.19 4.42
C ALA A 161 -8.09 -3.40 2.92
N SER A 162 -8.55 -4.59 2.54
CA SER A 162 -8.80 -4.98 1.14
C SER A 162 -10.28 -4.83 0.81
N VAL A 163 -10.58 -3.97 -0.17
CA VAL A 163 -11.94 -3.65 -0.61
C VAL A 163 -12.09 -3.91 -2.11
N THR A 164 -13.12 -4.64 -2.50
CA THR A 164 -13.43 -4.94 -3.89
C THR A 164 -14.35 -3.88 -4.51
N GLY A 165 -14.27 -3.73 -5.82
CA GLY A 165 -15.15 -2.85 -6.56
C GLY A 165 -15.06 -1.37 -6.18
N GLN A 166 -16.21 -0.68 -6.28
CA GLN A 166 -16.37 0.73 -5.94
C GLN A 166 -17.54 0.91 -4.96
N PRO A 167 -17.39 0.44 -3.71
CA PRO A 167 -18.46 0.56 -2.75
C PRO A 167 -18.72 2.02 -2.39
N LYS A 168 -19.98 2.40 -2.34
CA LYS A 168 -20.41 3.78 -2.02
C LYS A 168 -19.97 4.22 -0.63
N CYS A 169 -19.77 3.28 0.30
CA CYS A 169 -19.31 3.57 1.67
C CYS A 169 -17.85 4.05 1.72
N LEU A 170 -17.05 3.80 0.68
CA LEU A 170 -15.66 4.25 0.60
C LEU A 170 -15.58 5.58 -0.16
N ASP A 171 -16.02 6.65 0.48
CA ASP A 171 -15.98 8.02 0.02
C ASP A 171 -14.83 8.83 0.66
N LEU A 172 -14.77 10.13 0.35
CA LEU A 172 -13.78 11.03 0.96
C LEU A 172 -13.95 11.13 2.48
N THR A 173 -15.16 11.05 2.99
CA THR A 173 -15.44 11.14 4.43
C THR A 173 -14.92 9.91 5.15
N ALA A 174 -15.20 8.71 4.62
CA ALA A 174 -14.68 7.45 5.17
C ALA A 174 -13.15 7.42 5.15
N SER A 175 -12.53 7.83 4.05
CA SER A 175 -11.06 7.87 3.95
C SER A 175 -10.43 8.92 4.87
N ARG A 176 -11.08 10.06 5.14
CA ARG A 176 -10.64 11.04 6.14
C ARG A 176 -10.72 10.50 7.56
N ARG A 177 -11.81 9.82 7.90
CA ARG A 177 -11.98 9.18 9.22
C ARG A 177 -10.88 8.14 9.44
N LEU A 178 -10.62 7.32 8.43
CA LEU A 178 -9.56 6.32 8.50
C LEU A 178 -8.17 6.98 8.65
N LEU A 179 -7.88 8.08 7.92
CA LEU A 179 -6.63 8.82 8.08
C LEU A 179 -6.47 9.36 9.50
N LEU A 180 -7.49 10.01 10.07
CA LEU A 180 -7.43 10.51 11.44
C LEU A 180 -7.23 9.38 12.47
N ALA A 181 -7.84 8.23 12.24
CA ALA A 181 -7.62 7.06 13.08
C ALA A 181 -6.18 6.54 12.99
N THR A 182 -5.55 6.55 11.80
CA THR A 182 -4.12 6.18 11.66
C THR A 182 -3.21 7.12 12.41
N GLU A 183 -3.45 8.43 12.31
CA GLU A 183 -2.67 9.46 13.03
C GLU A 183 -2.79 9.29 14.55
N THR A 184 -4.00 9.00 15.05
CA THR A 184 -4.25 8.77 16.48
C THR A 184 -3.62 7.47 16.96
N ALA A 185 -3.80 6.38 16.22
CA ALA A 185 -3.25 5.06 16.53
C ALA A 185 -1.75 4.99 16.30
N GLN A 186 -1.22 5.91 15.48
CA GLN A 186 0.17 5.94 15.05
C GLN A 186 0.60 4.65 14.34
N LEU A 187 -0.28 4.15 13.50
CA LEU A 187 -0.12 2.91 12.73
C LEU A 187 -0.43 3.17 11.26
N PRO A 188 0.31 2.54 10.32
CA PRO A 188 0.02 2.64 8.90
C PRO A 188 -1.22 1.82 8.55
N VAL A 189 -2.05 2.36 7.67
CA VAL A 189 -3.10 1.62 6.99
C VAL A 189 -2.83 1.61 5.49
N ILE A 190 -2.83 0.42 4.91
CA ILE A 190 -2.77 0.20 3.48
C ILE A 190 -4.17 -0.17 3.00
N LEU A 191 -4.82 0.72 2.26
CA LEU A 191 -6.11 0.46 1.63
C LEU A 191 -5.85 -0.17 0.26
N LEU A 192 -6.04 -1.48 0.15
CA LEU A 192 -5.92 -2.23 -1.09
C LEU A 192 -7.26 -2.21 -1.83
N ARG A 193 -7.22 -1.88 -3.11
CA ARG A 193 -8.40 -1.86 -3.98
C ARG A 193 -8.20 -2.72 -5.21
N SER A 194 -9.24 -3.46 -5.59
CA SER A 194 -9.18 -4.39 -6.73
C SER A 194 -8.96 -3.71 -8.08
N HIS A 195 -9.31 -2.42 -8.20
CA HIS A 195 -9.06 -1.64 -9.40
C HIS A 195 -9.06 -0.13 -9.13
N ARG A 196 -8.56 0.62 -10.11
CA ARG A 196 -8.50 2.08 -10.06
C ARG A 196 -9.90 2.68 -9.98
N THR A 197 -10.06 3.69 -9.15
CA THR A 197 -11.28 4.48 -9.04
C THR A 197 -10.94 5.96 -9.11
N ALA A 198 -11.84 6.72 -9.74
CA ALA A 198 -11.74 8.18 -9.80
C ALA A 198 -12.14 8.88 -8.49
N VAL A 199 -12.60 8.12 -7.48
CA VAL A 199 -13.08 8.69 -6.21
C VAL A 199 -11.93 9.35 -5.47
N GLN A 200 -12.18 10.55 -4.96
CA GLN A 200 -11.24 11.26 -4.10
C GLN A 200 -11.04 10.51 -2.79
N SER A 201 -9.78 10.46 -2.35
CA SER A 201 -9.37 9.81 -1.11
C SER A 201 -8.50 10.73 -0.28
N ALA A 202 -8.53 10.56 1.03
CA ALA A 202 -7.68 11.28 1.98
C ALA A 202 -6.27 10.66 2.10
N ALA A 203 -5.97 9.55 1.41
CA ALA A 203 -4.67 8.90 1.47
C ALA A 203 -3.52 9.86 1.16
N VAL A 204 -2.41 9.72 1.90
CA VAL A 204 -1.21 10.54 1.71
C VAL A 204 -0.41 10.10 0.48
N SER A 205 -0.45 8.81 0.14
CA SER A 205 0.11 8.28 -1.11
C SER A 205 -0.89 7.37 -1.82
N ARG A 206 -0.86 7.35 -3.15
CA ARG A 206 -1.68 6.47 -4.01
C ARG A 206 -0.79 5.77 -5.02
N TRP A 207 -0.83 4.46 -5.00
CA TRP A 207 -0.01 3.59 -5.81
C TRP A 207 -0.86 2.79 -6.79
N ARG A 208 -0.56 2.90 -8.07
CA ARG A 208 -1.11 2.03 -9.10
C ARG A 208 -0.08 0.95 -9.41
N VAL A 209 -0.48 -0.31 -9.31
CA VAL A 209 0.41 -1.45 -9.39
C VAL A 209 -0.02 -2.42 -10.49
N ALA A 210 0.97 -2.88 -11.24
CA ALA A 210 0.84 -3.95 -12.22
C ALA A 210 1.99 -4.95 -12.05
N PRO A 211 1.84 -6.21 -12.50
CA PRO A 211 2.95 -7.13 -12.54
C PRO A 211 3.98 -6.68 -13.57
N ALA A 212 5.24 -6.95 -13.28
CA ALA A 212 6.33 -6.75 -14.23
C ALA A 212 7.14 -8.05 -14.39
N PRO A 213 7.84 -8.23 -15.52
CA PRO A 213 8.61 -9.44 -15.76
C PRO A 213 9.74 -9.60 -14.74
N SER A 214 9.83 -10.78 -14.13
CA SER A 214 10.91 -11.18 -13.22
C SER A 214 12.00 -11.99 -13.92
N ARG A 215 13.18 -12.06 -13.31
CA ARG A 215 14.23 -13.02 -13.73
C ARG A 215 13.93 -14.39 -13.13
N SER A 216 14.00 -15.44 -13.93
CA SER A 216 13.94 -16.79 -13.41
C SER A 216 15.12 -17.04 -12.46
N SER A 217 14.85 -17.64 -11.32
CA SER A 217 15.88 -18.02 -10.33
C SER A 217 16.62 -19.30 -10.71
N GLY A 218 16.21 -19.96 -11.79
CA GLY A 218 16.80 -21.21 -12.29
C GLY A 218 15.97 -21.80 -13.42
N ALA A 219 16.30 -22.99 -13.90
CA ALA A 219 15.53 -23.68 -14.92
C ALA A 219 14.12 -23.95 -14.39
N ASN A 220 13.12 -23.32 -15.01
CA ASN A 220 11.68 -23.42 -14.63
C ASN A 220 11.31 -22.92 -13.22
N ALA A 221 12.19 -22.18 -12.54
CA ALA A 221 11.86 -21.58 -11.26
C ALA A 221 11.31 -20.15 -11.46
N PRO A 222 10.24 -19.76 -10.74
CA PRO A 222 9.79 -18.38 -10.74
C PRO A 222 10.89 -17.47 -10.16
N GLY A 223 10.99 -16.25 -10.68
CA GLY A 223 11.85 -15.22 -10.10
C GLY A 223 11.20 -14.54 -8.89
N LYS A 224 11.96 -13.61 -8.30
CA LYS A 224 11.43 -12.72 -7.27
C LYS A 224 10.24 -11.91 -7.80
N PRO A 225 9.27 -11.55 -6.95
CA PRO A 225 8.17 -10.69 -7.36
C PRO A 225 8.65 -9.33 -7.88
N VAL A 226 8.18 -8.94 -9.06
CA VAL A 226 8.50 -7.64 -9.67
C VAL A 226 7.22 -6.89 -9.98
N PHE A 227 7.21 -5.62 -9.65
CA PHE A 227 6.06 -4.74 -9.78
C PHE A 227 6.40 -3.51 -10.63
N SER A 228 5.49 -3.16 -11.53
CA SER A 228 5.43 -1.81 -12.08
C SER A 228 4.57 -0.97 -11.13
N ALA A 229 5.20 -0.07 -10.40
CA ALA A 229 4.55 0.77 -9.40
C ALA A 229 4.58 2.24 -9.83
N VAL A 230 3.40 2.84 -9.95
CA VAL A 230 3.21 4.26 -10.25
C VAL A 230 2.64 4.96 -9.03
N LEU A 231 3.39 5.90 -8.49
CA LEU A 231 2.93 6.79 -7.43
C LEU A 231 2.17 7.95 -8.08
N GLU A 232 0.84 7.83 -8.12
CA GLU A 232 -0.04 8.83 -8.75
C GLU A 232 -0.29 10.05 -7.87
N ARG A 233 -0.15 9.87 -6.56
CA ARG A 233 -0.31 10.93 -5.57
C ARG A 233 0.69 10.77 -4.45
N ASN A 234 1.33 11.87 -4.10
CA ASN A 234 2.16 12.01 -2.92
C ASN A 234 1.89 13.40 -2.31
N ARG A 235 1.43 13.43 -1.06
CA ARG A 235 1.14 14.71 -0.39
C ARG A 235 2.39 15.46 0.06
N HIS A 236 3.48 14.74 0.28
CA HIS A 236 4.68 15.27 0.93
C HIS A 236 5.93 15.15 0.05
N GLY A 237 5.75 14.95 -1.26
CA GLY A 237 6.87 14.77 -2.17
C GLY A 237 6.44 14.73 -3.63
N THR A 238 7.25 14.10 -4.45
CA THR A 238 7.03 13.99 -5.90
C THR A 238 6.34 12.68 -6.27
N CYS A 239 5.70 12.65 -7.43
CA CYS A 239 5.17 11.43 -8.03
C CYS A 239 6.21 10.80 -8.96
N GLY A 240 6.06 9.53 -9.28
CA GLY A 240 6.99 8.82 -10.16
C GLY A 240 6.52 7.42 -10.52
N GLN A 241 7.32 6.73 -11.32
CA GLN A 241 7.09 5.36 -11.72
C GLN A 241 8.39 4.57 -11.63
N TRP A 242 8.31 3.35 -11.13
CA TRP A 242 9.46 2.46 -10.94
C TRP A 242 9.08 1.02 -11.25
N ILE A 243 10.09 0.25 -11.70
CA ILE A 243 10.03 -1.22 -11.71
C ILE A 243 10.78 -1.67 -10.47
N MET A 244 10.07 -2.29 -9.55
CA MET A 244 10.57 -2.68 -8.24
C MET A 244 10.56 -4.19 -8.09
N GLU A 245 11.69 -4.77 -7.71
CA GLU A 245 11.82 -6.18 -7.34
C GLU A 245 11.75 -6.31 -5.82
N TRP A 246 10.94 -7.22 -5.31
CA TRP A 246 10.89 -7.50 -3.88
C TRP A 246 11.96 -8.52 -3.49
N ASN A 247 12.79 -8.16 -2.53
CA ASN A 247 13.75 -9.05 -1.92
C ASN A 247 13.20 -9.55 -0.57
N ASN A 248 12.87 -10.84 -0.50
CA ASN A 248 12.31 -11.45 0.70
C ASN A 248 13.33 -11.66 1.84
N GLU A 249 14.64 -11.67 1.53
CA GLU A 249 15.69 -11.83 2.53
C GLU A 249 15.94 -10.54 3.30
N THR A 250 16.02 -9.41 2.57
CA THR A 250 16.22 -8.08 3.17
C THR A 250 14.91 -7.37 3.48
N GLN A 251 13.77 -7.92 3.03
CA GLN A 251 12.44 -7.30 3.09
C GLN A 251 12.42 -5.87 2.55
N GLU A 252 13.06 -5.66 1.41
CA GLU A 252 13.20 -4.37 0.73
C GLU A 252 12.87 -4.48 -0.74
N PHE A 253 12.40 -3.36 -1.30
CA PHE A 253 12.32 -3.21 -2.74
C PHE A 253 13.70 -2.83 -3.28
N GLY A 254 14.10 -3.49 -4.35
CA GLY A 254 15.33 -3.20 -5.10
C GLY A 254 15.02 -2.80 -6.54
N ALA A 255 16.03 -2.31 -7.24
CA ALA A 255 15.96 -2.10 -8.67
C ALA A 255 15.88 -3.47 -9.37
N ASN A 256 14.96 -3.61 -10.33
CA ASN A 256 15.00 -4.75 -11.22
C ASN A 256 16.13 -4.51 -12.23
N GLU A 257 17.27 -5.15 -12.02
CA GLU A 257 18.44 -5.11 -12.91
C GLU A 257 18.18 -5.86 -14.25
N ARG A 258 17.08 -5.58 -14.89
CA ARG A 258 16.96 -5.97 -16.28
C ARG A 258 17.83 -5.07 -17.11
N ASP A 259 18.86 -5.65 -17.73
CA ASP A 259 19.51 -5.06 -18.89
C ASP A 259 18.45 -4.49 -19.82
N GLY A 260 18.66 -3.28 -20.33
CA GLY A 260 17.73 -2.49 -21.16
C GLY A 260 17.26 -3.15 -22.48
N ARG A 261 17.14 -4.47 -22.50
CA ARG A 261 16.47 -5.22 -23.55
C ARG A 261 14.99 -5.25 -23.25
N THR A 262 14.28 -4.39 -23.94
CA THR A 262 12.83 -4.49 -24.12
C THR A 262 12.44 -5.95 -24.29
N SER A 263 11.82 -6.54 -23.28
CA SER A 263 11.18 -7.83 -23.40
C SER A 263 10.06 -7.69 -24.44
N VAL A 264 10.33 -8.13 -25.65
CA VAL A 264 9.27 -8.34 -26.63
C VAL A 264 8.35 -9.38 -26.00
N SER A 265 7.18 -8.95 -25.58
CA SER A 265 6.09 -9.82 -25.20
C SER A 265 5.89 -10.79 -26.36
N ARG A 266 6.29 -12.05 -26.20
CA ARG A 266 5.92 -13.09 -27.16
C ARG A 266 4.40 -13.17 -27.09
N PRO A 267 3.66 -12.92 -28.17
CA PRO A 267 2.24 -13.23 -28.19
C PRO A 267 2.13 -14.72 -27.87
N LEU A 268 1.30 -15.06 -26.89
CA LEU A 268 0.84 -16.41 -26.68
C LEU A 268 0.15 -16.82 -27.99
N VAL A 269 0.85 -17.59 -28.80
CA VAL A 269 0.26 -18.22 -29.96
C VAL A 269 -0.75 -19.21 -29.38
N SER A 270 -2.02 -18.85 -29.44
CA SER A 270 -3.09 -19.82 -29.24
C SER A 270 -2.95 -20.84 -30.37
N VAL A 271 -2.37 -21.99 -30.07
CA VAL A 271 -2.42 -23.14 -30.98
C VAL A 271 -3.87 -23.63 -30.96
N SER A 272 -4.70 -22.99 -31.76
CA SER A 272 -5.93 -23.60 -32.22
C SER A 272 -5.52 -24.76 -33.13
N ALA A 273 -5.47 -25.96 -32.57
CA ALA A 273 -5.29 -27.16 -33.36
C ALA A 273 -6.60 -27.42 -34.12
N ASP A 274 -6.67 -26.88 -35.30
CA ASP A 274 -7.68 -27.27 -36.28
C ASP A 274 -7.39 -28.73 -36.68
N ARG A 275 -8.16 -29.64 -36.15
CA ARG A 275 -8.15 -31.04 -36.53
C ARG A 275 -8.85 -31.17 -37.87
N PRO A 276 -8.20 -31.56 -38.95
CA PRO A 276 -8.89 -31.74 -40.21
C PRO A 276 -9.90 -32.89 -40.07
N ALA A 277 -11.14 -32.59 -40.45
CA ALA A 277 -12.21 -33.59 -40.54
C ALA A 277 -11.80 -34.71 -41.49
N SER A 278 -11.76 -35.94 -40.98
CA SER A 278 -11.59 -37.14 -41.76
C SER A 278 -12.76 -37.30 -42.75
N GLN A 279 -12.48 -37.21 -44.03
CA GLN A 279 -13.40 -37.60 -45.11
C GLN A 279 -13.75 -39.09 -44.96
N GLN A 280 -14.97 -39.39 -44.61
CA GLN A 280 -15.55 -40.70 -44.84
C GLN A 280 -15.74 -40.90 -46.35
N ARG A 281 -14.96 -41.78 -46.94
CA ARG A 281 -15.27 -42.35 -48.26
C ARG A 281 -16.30 -43.44 -48.09
N SER A 282 -17.44 -43.21 -48.72
CA SER A 282 -18.44 -44.27 -49.00
C SER A 282 -17.90 -45.17 -50.12
N ALA A 283 -18.04 -46.47 -49.93
CA ALA A 283 -18.13 -47.51 -50.96
C ALA A 283 -19.28 -48.45 -50.58
#